data_38b23d612c664942d94a3b7e9f8402af
#
_entry.id   38b23d612c664942d94a3b7e9f8402af
#
_cell.length_a   1.000
_cell.length_b   1.000
_cell.length_c   1.000
_cell.angle_alpha   90.00
_cell.angle_beta   90.00
_cell.angle_gamma   90.00
#
_symmetry.space_group_name_H-M   'P 1'
#
loop_
_entity.id
_entity.type
_entity.pdbx_description
1 polymer ?
#
loop_
_entity_poly.entity_id
_entity_poly.type
_entity_poly.pdbx_seq_one_letter_code
_entity_poly.pdbx_strand_id
1 'polypeptide(L)'
;MAQIDAEALRLGRFRRHPQKGTWSARFVLRAGPSGEAALDHVEELAVAMGRAGGLDGDEAAFVGVALREAVVNAFRHGRSPDGAPCRIGLHLTSDALVINVRDRGPGFDPACVRDPRAAQNLERGSGRGLFYMKCFTDHLSFVFPRAGGSVVRLSKKTRG
;
A
#
# COMPACT_ATOMS: atom_id res chain seq x y z
N MET A 1 3.52 24.80 0.28
CA MET A 1 2.75 23.80 1.03
C MET A 1 1.46 23.53 0.26
N ALA A 2 1.34 22.38 -0.38
CA ALA A 2 0.09 21.99 -1.03
C ALA A 2 -0.96 21.75 0.06
N GLN A 3 -2.07 22.47 -0.02
CA GLN A 3 -3.20 22.30 0.89
C GLN A 3 -3.86 20.96 0.55
N ILE A 4 -3.76 19.98 1.45
CA ILE A 4 -4.41 18.68 1.28
C ILE A 4 -5.91 18.93 1.41
N ASP A 5 -6.65 18.61 0.35
CA ASP A 5 -8.10 18.64 0.39
C ASP A 5 -8.59 17.60 1.42
N ALA A 6 -9.33 18.05 2.42
CA ALA A 6 -9.85 17.20 3.50
C ALA A 6 -10.78 16.08 2.98
N GLU A 7 -11.31 16.19 1.76
CA GLU A 7 -12.09 15.14 1.10
C GLU A 7 -11.21 14.05 0.48
N ALA A 8 -9.96 14.37 0.12
CA ALA A 8 -9.05 13.43 -0.53
C ALA A 8 -8.33 12.50 0.45
N LEU A 9 -8.10 12.97 1.68
CA LEU A 9 -7.44 12.23 2.76
C LEU A 9 -8.29 12.28 4.02
N ARG A 10 -8.82 11.15 4.42
CA ARG A 10 -9.35 10.97 5.78
C ARG A 10 -8.39 10.11 6.59
N LEU A 11 -7.73 10.71 7.58
CA LEU A 11 -7.02 9.99 8.61
C LEU A 11 -8.05 9.30 9.52
N GLY A 12 -8.16 7.98 9.44
CA GLY A 12 -9.16 7.23 10.18
C GLY A 12 -8.85 7.15 11.67
N ARG A 13 -7.68 6.64 12.04
CA ARG A 13 -7.18 6.56 13.43
C ARG A 13 -5.68 6.28 13.43
N PHE A 14 -4.94 7.05 14.21
CA PHE A 14 -3.57 6.71 14.62
C PHE A 14 -3.62 6.22 16.07
N ARG A 15 -3.10 5.03 16.35
CA ARG A 15 -3.09 4.43 17.68
C ARG A 15 -1.73 3.82 17.99
N ARG A 16 -1.21 4.16 19.17
CA ARG A 16 -0.18 3.39 19.85
C ARG A 16 -0.87 2.45 20.84
N HIS A 17 -0.53 1.17 20.83
CA HIS A 17 -1.00 0.23 21.84
C HIS A 17 0.07 0.14 22.95
N PRO A 18 -0.15 0.73 24.14
CA PRO A 18 0.91 0.91 25.14
C PRO A 18 1.52 -0.41 25.63
N GLN A 19 0.68 -1.46 25.74
CA GLN A 19 1.11 -2.76 26.26
C GLN A 19 1.79 -3.68 25.23
N LYS A 20 1.74 -3.34 23.93
CA LYS A 20 2.27 -4.18 22.84
C LYS A 20 3.34 -3.51 22.01
N GLY A 21 3.69 -2.25 22.29
CA GLY A 21 4.62 -1.49 21.45
C GLY A 21 4.21 -1.37 19.99
N THR A 22 2.92 -1.59 19.68
CA THR A 22 2.42 -1.60 18.31
C THR A 22 1.85 -0.25 17.90
N TRP A 23 2.02 0.11 16.64
CA TRP A 23 1.47 1.31 16.04
C TRP A 23 0.52 0.94 14.91
N SER A 24 -0.57 1.67 14.79
CA SER A 24 -1.47 1.52 13.65
C SER A 24 -1.97 2.86 13.15
N ALA A 25 -2.02 2.99 11.83
CA ALA A 25 -2.64 4.13 11.14
C ALA A 25 -3.60 3.63 10.05
N ARG A 26 -4.69 4.35 9.84
CA ARG A 26 -5.67 4.06 8.79
C ARG A 26 -5.95 5.30 7.99
N PHE A 27 -6.04 5.13 6.67
CA PHE A 27 -6.31 6.20 5.72
C PHE A 27 -7.41 5.77 4.76
N VAL A 28 -8.09 6.77 4.24
CA VAL A 28 -9.05 6.64 3.16
C VAL A 28 -8.67 7.65 2.08
N LEU A 29 -8.35 7.16 0.89
CA LEU A 29 -7.92 7.98 -0.24
C LEU A 29 -8.86 7.80 -1.43
N ARG A 30 -9.15 8.88 -2.14
CA ARG A 30 -9.87 8.85 -3.41
C ARG A 30 -8.90 9.01 -4.57
N ALA A 31 -9.14 8.30 -5.67
CA ALA A 31 -8.36 8.47 -6.89
C ALA A 31 -8.52 9.89 -7.45
N GLY A 32 -7.43 10.47 -7.94
CA GLY A 32 -7.36 11.82 -8.49
C GLY A 32 -6.17 12.60 -7.95
N PRO A 33 -5.94 13.84 -8.45
CA PRO A 33 -4.74 14.62 -8.11
C PRO A 33 -4.55 14.83 -6.60
N SER A 34 -5.63 15.14 -5.87
CA SER A 34 -5.57 15.33 -4.42
C SER A 34 -5.29 14.02 -3.67
N GLY A 35 -5.76 12.87 -4.16
CA GLY A 35 -5.46 11.57 -3.57
C GLY A 35 -4.03 11.11 -3.87
N GLU A 36 -3.50 11.46 -5.04
CA GLU A 36 -2.10 11.21 -5.38
C GLU A 36 -1.16 12.06 -4.50
N ALA A 37 -1.46 13.33 -4.29
CA ALA A 37 -0.71 14.19 -3.38
C ALA A 37 -0.78 13.69 -1.91
N ALA A 38 -1.95 13.20 -1.49
CA ALA A 38 -2.13 12.63 -0.16
C ALA A 38 -1.38 11.30 0.03
N LEU A 39 -1.18 10.53 -1.05
CA LEU A 39 -0.41 9.30 -1.03
C LEU A 39 1.05 9.54 -0.65
N ASP A 40 1.66 10.67 -1.04
CA ASP A 40 3.02 11.02 -0.66
C ASP A 40 3.19 11.02 0.87
N HIS A 41 2.25 11.59 1.60
CA HIS A 41 2.29 11.61 3.07
C HIS A 41 2.06 10.25 3.72
N VAL A 42 1.22 9.41 3.10
CA VAL A 42 1.01 8.03 3.59
C VAL A 42 2.27 7.20 3.38
N GLU A 43 2.97 7.40 2.26
CA GLU A 43 4.25 6.78 1.96
C GLU A 43 5.34 7.23 2.96
N GLU A 44 5.48 8.54 3.20
CA GLU A 44 6.40 9.09 4.19
C GLU A 44 6.17 8.50 5.58
N LEU A 45 4.91 8.34 5.99
CA LEU A 45 4.60 7.70 7.26
C LEU A 45 4.98 6.22 7.28
N ALA A 46 4.74 5.48 6.20
CA ALA A 46 5.13 4.07 6.11
C ALA A 46 6.66 3.90 6.21
N VAL A 47 7.42 4.78 5.54
CA VAL A 47 8.90 4.85 5.65
C VAL A 47 9.33 5.14 7.08
N ALA A 48 8.71 6.13 7.73
CA ALA A 48 9.02 6.48 9.13
C ALA A 48 8.69 5.33 10.09
N MET A 49 7.56 4.63 9.89
CA MET A 49 7.20 3.43 10.68
C MET A 49 8.19 2.29 10.44
N GLY A 50 8.65 2.08 9.20
CA GLY A 50 9.67 1.09 8.88
C GLY A 50 10.98 1.35 9.62
N ARG A 51 11.47 2.58 9.59
CA ARG A 51 12.67 3.00 10.34
C ARG A 51 12.50 2.82 11.85
N ALA A 52 11.34 3.18 12.39
CA ALA A 52 11.02 2.96 13.80
C ALA A 52 10.99 1.47 14.18
N GLY A 53 10.71 0.58 13.22
CA GLY A 53 10.80 -0.88 13.36
C GLY A 53 12.18 -1.46 13.09
N GLY A 54 13.21 -0.62 12.90
CA GLY A 54 14.59 -1.05 12.71
C GLY A 54 14.97 -1.40 11.25
N LEU A 55 14.16 -1.03 10.26
CA LEU A 55 14.57 -1.11 8.85
C LEU A 55 15.64 -0.05 8.57
N ASP A 56 16.63 -0.40 7.74
CA ASP A 56 17.57 0.60 7.23
C ASP A 56 16.92 1.56 6.24
N GLY A 57 17.71 2.55 5.77
CA GLY A 57 17.19 3.60 4.90
C GLY A 57 16.60 3.10 3.60
N ASP A 58 17.28 2.14 2.97
CA ASP A 58 16.89 1.57 1.67
C ASP A 58 15.69 0.64 1.83
N GLU A 59 15.71 -0.25 2.83
CA GLU A 59 14.59 -1.14 3.14
C GLU A 59 13.30 -0.35 3.41
N ALA A 60 13.39 0.71 4.22
CA ALA A 60 12.24 1.56 4.52
C ALA A 60 11.72 2.28 3.27
N ALA A 61 12.62 2.82 2.42
CA ALA A 61 12.26 3.45 1.16
C ALA A 61 11.60 2.44 0.20
N PHE A 62 12.13 1.22 0.09
CA PHE A 62 11.54 0.17 -0.75
C PHE A 62 10.14 -0.25 -0.29
N VAL A 63 9.88 -0.26 1.02
CA VAL A 63 8.52 -0.49 1.56
C VAL A 63 7.58 0.65 1.14
N GLY A 64 8.06 1.90 1.14
CA GLY A 64 7.32 3.06 0.63
C GLY A 64 6.91 2.87 -0.83
N VAL A 65 7.87 2.48 -1.69
CA VAL A 65 7.60 2.19 -3.11
C VAL A 65 6.58 1.07 -3.27
N ALA A 66 6.69 -0.02 -2.50
CA ALA A 66 5.74 -1.13 -2.55
C ALA A 66 4.32 -0.69 -2.14
N LEU A 67 4.18 0.15 -1.13
CA LEU A 67 2.90 0.77 -0.75
C LEU A 67 2.34 1.61 -1.90
N ARG A 68 3.16 2.51 -2.48
CA ARG A 68 2.75 3.37 -3.59
C ARG A 68 2.20 2.54 -4.75
N GLU A 69 2.91 1.50 -5.16
CA GLU A 69 2.47 0.61 -6.25
C GLU A 69 1.13 -0.06 -5.94
N ALA A 70 0.94 -0.53 -4.71
CA ALA A 70 -0.32 -1.14 -4.29
C ALA A 70 -1.50 -0.15 -4.36
N VAL A 71 -1.28 1.11 -3.93
CA VAL A 71 -2.33 2.16 -3.97
C VAL A 71 -2.60 2.62 -5.39
N VAL A 72 -1.56 2.83 -6.21
CA VAL A 72 -1.71 3.19 -7.63
C VAL A 72 -2.48 2.11 -8.39
N ASN A 73 -2.20 0.83 -8.10
CA ASN A 73 -2.97 -0.28 -8.67
C ASN A 73 -4.44 -0.24 -8.22
N ALA A 74 -4.71 0.04 -6.95
CA ALA A 74 -6.06 0.22 -6.45
C ALA A 74 -6.78 1.41 -7.13
N PHE A 75 -6.08 2.51 -7.41
CA PHE A 75 -6.64 3.65 -8.14
C PHE A 75 -6.93 3.34 -9.61
N ARG A 76 -6.09 2.55 -10.27
CA ARG A 76 -6.22 2.22 -11.70
C ARG A 76 -7.21 1.10 -11.95
N HIS A 77 -7.13 0.04 -11.15
CA HIS A 77 -7.83 -1.23 -11.40
C HIS A 77 -8.94 -1.50 -10.39
N GLY A 78 -8.83 -0.93 -9.18
CA GLY A 78 -9.78 -1.09 -8.09
C GLY A 78 -10.95 -0.09 -8.12
N ARG A 79 -11.19 0.57 -9.25
CA ARG A 79 -12.30 1.53 -9.40
C ARG A 79 -13.63 0.79 -9.29
N SER A 80 -14.37 1.15 -8.28
CA SER A 80 -15.78 0.76 -8.15
C SER A 80 -16.65 1.74 -8.94
N PRO A 81 -17.77 1.28 -9.53
CA PRO A 81 -18.71 2.15 -10.24
C PRO A 81 -19.25 3.31 -9.40
N ASP A 82 -19.34 3.13 -8.09
CA ASP A 82 -19.77 4.13 -7.11
C ASP A 82 -18.66 5.09 -6.65
N GLY A 83 -17.45 5.00 -7.24
CA GLY A 83 -16.32 5.85 -6.88
C GLY A 83 -15.79 5.59 -5.46
N ALA A 84 -15.98 4.37 -4.94
CA ALA A 84 -15.56 4.04 -3.59
C ALA A 84 -14.05 4.27 -3.37
N PRO A 85 -13.68 4.83 -2.20
CA PRO A 85 -12.30 5.15 -1.92
C PRO A 85 -11.45 3.90 -1.63
N CYS A 86 -10.15 4.00 -1.89
CA CYS A 86 -9.15 3.06 -1.42
C CYS A 86 -8.94 3.24 0.09
N ARG A 87 -8.82 2.13 0.83
CA ARG A 87 -8.54 2.13 2.27
C ARG A 87 -7.19 1.52 2.53
N ILE A 88 -6.37 2.23 3.31
CA ILE A 88 -5.00 1.82 3.64
C ILE A 88 -4.92 1.62 5.15
N GLY A 89 -4.31 0.52 5.57
CA GLY A 89 -3.95 0.25 6.96
C GLY A 89 -2.46 -0.01 7.08
N LEU A 90 -1.79 0.71 7.98
CA LEU A 90 -0.40 0.50 8.36
C LEU A 90 -0.39 -0.05 9.79
N HIS A 91 0.34 -1.13 10.02
CA HIS A 91 0.49 -1.76 11.33
C HIS A 91 1.95 -2.12 11.57
N LEU A 92 2.58 -1.46 12.52
CA LEU A 92 3.92 -1.80 13.00
C LEU A 92 3.79 -2.61 14.30
N THR A 93 4.41 -3.78 14.29
CA THR A 93 4.58 -4.65 15.47
C THR A 93 6.06 -4.80 15.77
N SER A 94 6.43 -5.55 16.83
CA SER A 94 7.83 -5.94 17.09
C SER A 94 8.45 -6.69 15.92
N ASP A 95 7.66 -7.45 15.16
CA ASP A 95 8.16 -8.45 14.22
C ASP A 95 8.02 -8.03 12.76
N ALA A 96 7.09 -7.11 12.48
CA ALA A 96 6.80 -6.71 11.09
C ALA A 96 6.09 -5.35 10.98
N LEU A 97 6.34 -4.67 9.86
CA LEU A 97 5.47 -3.65 9.31
C LEU A 97 4.54 -4.30 8.29
N VAL A 98 3.24 -4.27 8.58
CA VAL A 98 2.18 -4.82 7.73
C VAL A 98 1.38 -3.68 7.11
N ILE A 99 1.20 -3.74 5.80
CA ILE A 99 0.44 -2.78 5.00
C ILE A 99 -0.73 -3.53 4.35
N ASN A 100 -1.92 -2.99 4.49
CA ASN A 100 -3.11 -3.49 3.82
C ASN A 100 -3.68 -2.38 2.94
N VAL A 101 -3.87 -2.67 1.66
CA VAL A 101 -4.51 -1.76 0.69
C VAL A 101 -5.77 -2.43 0.18
N ARG A 102 -6.94 -1.83 0.45
CA ARG A 102 -8.25 -2.37 0.05
C ARG A 102 -8.94 -1.45 -0.93
N ASP A 103 -9.37 -2.01 -2.04
CA ASP A 103 -10.28 -1.39 -3.01
C ASP A 103 -11.65 -2.09 -3.05
N ARG A 104 -12.55 -1.59 -3.90
CA ARG A 104 -13.87 -2.16 -4.17
C ARG A 104 -14.08 -2.48 -5.65
N GLY A 105 -13.00 -2.58 -6.42
CA GLY A 105 -13.06 -2.93 -7.85
C GLY A 105 -13.47 -4.38 -8.10
N PRO A 106 -13.44 -4.80 -9.37
CA PRO A 106 -13.81 -6.16 -9.76
C PRO A 106 -12.80 -7.21 -9.29
N GLY A 107 -11.66 -6.79 -8.72
CA GLY A 107 -10.52 -7.68 -8.44
C GLY A 107 -9.72 -8.00 -9.70
N PHE A 108 -8.71 -8.83 -9.55
CA PHE A 108 -7.89 -9.34 -10.64
C PHE A 108 -7.35 -10.73 -10.28
N ASP A 109 -6.97 -11.50 -11.29
CA ASP A 109 -6.28 -12.78 -11.06
C ASP A 109 -4.75 -12.54 -11.04
N PRO A 110 -4.08 -12.71 -9.89
CA PRO A 110 -2.63 -12.54 -9.80
C PRO A 110 -1.84 -13.50 -10.71
N ALA A 111 -2.41 -14.66 -11.06
CA ALA A 111 -1.79 -15.62 -11.97
C ALA A 111 -1.77 -15.11 -13.42
N CYS A 112 -2.70 -14.24 -13.78
CA CYS A 112 -2.77 -13.61 -15.11
C CYS A 112 -1.80 -12.41 -15.26
N VAL A 113 -1.11 -11.99 -14.19
CA VAL A 113 -0.13 -10.90 -14.26
C VAL A 113 1.16 -11.43 -14.87
N ARG A 114 1.49 -10.91 -16.05
CA ARG A 114 2.69 -11.28 -16.79
C ARG A 114 3.96 -10.95 -16.02
N ASP A 115 4.99 -11.79 -16.12
CA ASP A 115 6.31 -11.51 -15.53
C ASP A 115 6.93 -10.26 -16.23
N PRO A 116 7.16 -9.16 -15.51
CA PRO A 116 7.73 -7.95 -16.11
C PRO A 116 9.19 -8.12 -16.55
N ARG A 117 9.87 -9.20 -16.09
CA ARG A 117 11.26 -9.51 -16.49
C ARG A 117 11.34 -10.24 -17.82
N ALA A 118 10.24 -10.76 -18.33
CA ALA A 118 10.22 -11.40 -19.64
C ALA A 118 10.55 -10.37 -20.73
N ALA A 119 11.44 -10.71 -21.65
CA ALA A 119 11.93 -9.80 -22.69
C ALA A 119 10.79 -9.09 -23.47
N GLN A 120 9.67 -9.79 -23.66
CA GLN A 120 8.47 -9.29 -24.33
C GLN A 120 7.73 -8.18 -23.56
N ASN A 121 8.03 -8.00 -22.26
CA ASN A 121 7.34 -7.07 -21.37
C ASN A 121 8.24 -5.89 -20.92
N LEU A 122 9.53 -5.90 -21.29
CA LEU A 122 10.51 -4.88 -20.88
C LEU A 122 10.18 -3.47 -21.37
N GLU A 123 9.56 -3.35 -22.55
CA GLU A 123 9.19 -2.05 -23.15
C GLU A 123 7.86 -1.50 -22.58
N ARG A 124 7.08 -2.32 -21.90
CA ARG A 124 5.79 -1.90 -21.34
C ARG A 124 5.96 -1.41 -19.92
N GLY A 125 5.74 -0.12 -19.68
CA GLY A 125 5.79 0.50 -18.34
C GLY A 125 4.73 -0.02 -17.36
N SER A 126 3.77 -0.86 -17.82
CA SER A 126 2.72 -1.48 -17.01
C SER A 126 3.13 -2.89 -16.51
N GLY A 127 2.85 -3.21 -15.26
CA GLY A 127 3.10 -4.54 -14.67
C GLY A 127 4.31 -4.61 -13.74
N ARG A 128 5.13 -3.58 -13.66
CA ARG A 128 6.28 -3.53 -12.74
C ARG A 128 5.87 -3.41 -11.27
N GLY A 129 4.69 -2.87 -10.99
CA GLY A 129 4.21 -2.66 -9.62
C GLY A 129 4.16 -3.95 -8.81
N LEU A 130 3.62 -5.03 -9.39
CA LEU A 130 3.60 -6.34 -8.72
C LEU A 130 5.01 -6.89 -8.46
N PHE A 131 5.93 -6.66 -9.40
CA PHE A 131 7.32 -7.05 -9.24
C PHE A 131 7.98 -6.30 -8.08
N TYR A 132 7.81 -4.96 -7.99
CA TYR A 132 8.35 -4.17 -6.89
C TYR A 132 7.75 -4.59 -5.55
N MET A 133 6.44 -4.81 -5.48
CA MET A 133 5.82 -5.31 -4.26
C MET A 133 6.43 -6.64 -3.79
N LYS A 134 6.72 -7.57 -4.73
CA LYS A 134 7.39 -8.85 -4.42
C LYS A 134 8.85 -8.70 -4.00
N CYS A 135 9.59 -7.80 -4.64
CA CYS A 135 11.02 -7.63 -4.36
C CYS A 135 11.28 -6.88 -3.06
N PHE A 136 10.41 -5.95 -2.71
CA PHE A 136 10.63 -5.01 -1.62
C PHE A 136 9.97 -5.42 -0.30
N THR A 137 9.18 -6.49 -0.31
CA THR A 137 8.53 -7.03 0.88
C THR A 137 8.85 -8.52 1.06
N ASP A 138 8.82 -8.99 2.30
CA ASP A 138 9.09 -10.40 2.59
C ASP A 138 7.86 -11.27 2.31
N HIS A 139 6.67 -10.68 2.36
CA HIS A 139 5.43 -11.38 2.09
C HIS A 139 4.43 -10.48 1.35
N LEU A 140 3.86 -11.02 0.28
CA LEU A 140 2.81 -10.40 -0.52
C LEU A 140 1.66 -11.41 -0.67
N SER A 141 0.46 -10.98 -0.33
CA SER A 141 -0.74 -11.79 -0.54
C SER A 141 -1.91 -10.95 -1.04
N PHE A 142 -2.83 -11.60 -1.71
CA PHE A 142 -4.07 -11.04 -2.23
C PHE A 142 -5.25 -11.78 -1.63
N VAL A 143 -6.25 -11.03 -1.17
CA VAL A 143 -7.51 -11.58 -0.67
C VAL A 143 -8.64 -10.95 -1.46
N PHE A 144 -9.55 -11.77 -1.95
CA PHE A 144 -10.74 -11.35 -2.70
C PHE A 144 -11.97 -11.63 -1.84
N PRO A 145 -12.48 -10.62 -1.09
CA PRO A 145 -13.65 -10.81 -0.23
C PRO A 145 -14.90 -11.13 -1.06
N ARG A 146 -15.79 -11.98 -0.52
CA ARG A 146 -17.09 -12.29 -1.18
C ARG A 146 -17.94 -11.05 -1.46
N ALA A 147 -17.78 -9.98 -0.68
CA ALA A 147 -18.47 -8.71 -0.85
C ALA A 147 -17.87 -7.83 -1.97
N GLY A 148 -16.93 -8.37 -2.76
CA GLY A 148 -16.24 -7.67 -3.83
C GLY A 148 -15.01 -6.89 -3.37
N GLY A 149 -14.24 -6.42 -4.33
CA GLY A 149 -12.99 -5.72 -4.12
C GLY A 149 -11.79 -6.65 -3.96
N SER A 150 -10.64 -6.03 -3.73
CA SER A 150 -9.41 -6.74 -3.40
C SER A 150 -8.74 -6.16 -2.15
N VAL A 151 -7.96 -6.98 -1.48
CA VAL A 151 -7.05 -6.56 -0.41
C VAL A 151 -5.66 -7.05 -0.76
N VAL A 152 -4.76 -6.11 -1.01
CA VAL A 152 -3.32 -6.39 -1.12
C VAL A 152 -2.73 -6.27 0.27
N ARG A 153 -2.05 -7.31 0.73
CA ARG A 153 -1.33 -7.32 2.00
C ARG A 153 0.16 -7.49 1.74
N LEU A 154 0.92 -6.51 2.18
CA LEU A 154 2.38 -6.48 2.17
C LEU A 154 2.89 -6.63 3.59
N SER A 155 3.99 -7.33 3.79
CA SER A 155 4.65 -7.44 5.10
C SER A 155 6.15 -7.40 4.94
N LYS A 156 6.81 -6.58 5.74
CA LYS A 156 8.26 -6.51 5.86
C LYS A 156 8.64 -6.79 7.30
N LYS A 157 9.55 -7.77 7.52
CA LYS A 157 10.07 -8.09 8.85
C LYS A 157 10.84 -6.90 9.41
N THR A 158 10.63 -6.63 10.68
CA THR A 158 11.33 -5.60 11.45
C THR A 158 12.39 -6.23 12.35
N ARG A 159 13.33 -5.42 12.84
CA ARG A 159 14.43 -5.92 13.67
C ARG A 159 14.24 -5.60 15.16
N GLY A 160 13.06 -5.07 15.53
CA GLY A 160 12.69 -4.78 16.91
C GLY A 160 13.27 -3.47 17.41
#